data_c10cdb83b5774d330b1fc618d52e3a9d
#
_entry.id   c10cdb83b5774d330b1fc618d52e3a9d
#
_cell.length_a   1.000
_cell.length_b   1.000
_cell.length_c   1.000
_cell.angle_alpha   90.00
_cell.angle_beta   90.00
_cell.angle_gamma   90.00
#
_symmetry.space_group_name_H-M   'P 1'
#
loop_
_entity.id
_entity.type
_entity.pdbx_description
1 polymer ?
#
loop_
_entity_poly.entity_id
_entity_poly.type
_entity_poly.pdbx_seq_one_letter_code
_entity_poly.pdbx_strand_id
1 'polypeptide(L)'
;KLIHDLNAFEGFKTKPDALKGDIAEFWHANTFNINATARDTANRAFVDRSHDFASADISSSFEKLFGLKYYKTGADSAKQQAKSVFERFNEYKSAGGKDPLNVFLEKRGFTDDSVLRDPIYCGQVRVIPADQLKEACAWLRQKIATESTIRPEQMERYQDTLRMLSDRLRDGQGTESIPLTEADAKALAVLAKEGDISAEKLKLLGVSADEVIHFEYLAK
;
A
#
# COMPACT_ATOMS: atom_id res chain seq x y z
N LYS A 1 -10.43 -4.25 17.71
CA LYS A 1 -10.27 -5.00 16.46
C LYS A 1 -8.84 -4.89 15.93
N LEU A 2 -8.26 -3.68 15.71
CA LEU A 2 -6.90 -3.51 15.18
C LEU A 2 -5.86 -4.34 15.95
N ILE A 3 -5.79 -4.19 17.28
CA ILE A 3 -4.84 -4.92 18.13
C ILE A 3 -5.06 -6.44 17.99
N HIS A 4 -6.30 -6.88 17.96
CA HIS A 4 -6.64 -8.30 17.77
C HIS A 4 -6.18 -8.79 16.39
N ASP A 5 -6.51 -8.07 15.32
CA ASP A 5 -6.16 -8.47 13.95
C ASP A 5 -4.62 -8.52 13.75
N LEU A 6 -3.89 -7.55 14.32
CA LEU A 6 -2.43 -7.53 14.26
C LEU A 6 -1.79 -8.66 15.08
N ASN A 7 -2.30 -8.98 16.28
CA ASN A 7 -1.78 -10.07 17.10
C ASN A 7 -2.19 -11.46 16.57
N ALA A 8 -3.32 -11.55 15.87
CA ALA A 8 -3.79 -12.82 15.27
C ALA A 8 -3.20 -13.08 13.87
N PHE A 9 -2.38 -12.16 13.35
CA PHE A 9 -1.81 -12.29 12.01
C PHE A 9 -0.77 -13.42 11.96
N GLU A 10 -1.03 -14.45 11.14
CA GLU A 10 -0.18 -15.66 11.07
C GLU A 10 1.07 -15.52 10.18
N GLY A 11 1.40 -14.33 9.70
CA GLY A 11 2.57 -14.04 8.86
C GLY A 11 3.94 -14.12 9.57
N PHE A 12 4.00 -14.69 10.77
CA PHE A 12 5.12 -14.65 11.73
C PHE A 12 6.43 -15.29 11.26
N LYS A 13 6.43 -16.10 10.19
CA LYS A 13 7.66 -16.67 9.62
C LYS A 13 8.45 -15.67 8.80
N THR A 14 7.83 -14.57 8.41
CA THR A 14 8.42 -13.53 7.58
C THR A 14 9.27 -12.58 8.43
N LYS A 15 10.35 -12.02 7.85
CA LYS A 15 11.16 -11.01 8.53
C LYS A 15 10.34 -9.72 8.71
N PRO A 16 10.55 -8.93 9.79
CA PRO A 16 9.82 -7.69 10.05
C PRO A 16 9.82 -6.70 8.88
N ASP A 17 10.94 -6.60 8.14
CA ASP A 17 11.04 -5.74 6.96
C ASP A 17 10.09 -6.12 5.81
N ALA A 18 9.71 -7.40 5.70
CA ALA A 18 8.72 -7.84 4.73
C ALA A 18 7.29 -7.75 5.31
N LEU A 19 7.15 -8.02 6.61
CA LEU A 19 5.86 -8.01 7.31
C LEU A 19 5.25 -6.61 7.44
N LYS A 20 6.07 -5.54 7.42
CA LYS A 20 5.57 -4.16 7.57
C LYS A 20 4.54 -3.75 6.52
N GLY A 21 4.56 -4.34 5.31
CA GLY A 21 3.54 -4.13 4.28
C GLY A 21 2.18 -4.65 4.73
N ASP A 22 2.14 -5.91 5.18
CA ASP A 22 0.91 -6.52 5.71
C ASP A 22 0.37 -5.75 6.93
N ILE A 23 1.26 -5.32 7.83
CA ILE A 23 0.88 -4.49 8.98
C ILE A 23 0.23 -3.18 8.54
N ALA A 24 0.80 -2.53 7.52
CA ALA A 24 0.24 -1.29 6.98
C ALA A 24 -1.16 -1.50 6.38
N GLU A 25 -1.43 -2.64 5.74
CA GLU A 25 -2.75 -2.98 5.22
C GLU A 25 -3.79 -3.03 6.36
N PHE A 26 -3.52 -3.79 7.43
CA PHE A 26 -4.38 -3.86 8.60
C PHE A 26 -4.54 -2.51 9.30
N TRP A 27 -3.44 -1.76 9.45
CA TRP A 27 -3.46 -0.44 10.06
C TRP A 27 -4.41 0.49 9.31
N HIS A 28 -4.21 0.64 8.02
CA HIS A 28 -5.00 1.58 7.22
C HIS A 28 -6.47 1.17 7.12
N ALA A 29 -6.77 -0.11 6.89
CA ALA A 29 -8.15 -0.57 6.82
C ALA A 29 -8.89 -0.39 8.15
N ASN A 30 -8.28 -0.78 9.27
CA ASN A 30 -8.91 -0.67 10.57
C ASN A 30 -9.05 0.79 11.05
N THR A 31 -8.02 1.63 10.87
CA THR A 31 -8.09 3.04 11.29
C THR A 31 -9.07 3.83 10.43
N PHE A 32 -9.19 3.52 9.14
CA PHE A 32 -10.25 4.06 8.30
C PHE A 32 -11.65 3.68 8.84
N ASN A 33 -11.88 2.39 9.13
CA ASN A 33 -13.16 1.91 9.62
C ASN A 33 -13.54 2.51 10.99
N ILE A 34 -12.57 2.74 11.86
CA ILE A 34 -12.76 3.43 13.14
C ILE A 34 -13.21 4.87 12.89
N ASN A 35 -12.51 5.60 12.05
CA ASN A 35 -12.87 6.98 11.70
C ASN A 35 -14.28 7.04 11.05
N ALA A 36 -14.57 6.10 10.12
CA ALA A 36 -15.89 5.98 9.50
C ALA A 36 -17.01 5.78 10.54
N THR A 37 -16.78 4.92 11.53
CA THR A 37 -17.74 4.68 12.62
C THR A 37 -17.92 5.92 13.49
N ALA A 38 -16.83 6.60 13.86
CA ALA A 38 -16.88 7.84 14.64
C ALA A 38 -17.62 8.98 13.92
N ARG A 39 -17.59 8.96 12.59
CA ARG A 39 -18.28 9.94 11.73
C ARG A 39 -19.70 9.51 11.31
N ASP A 40 -20.15 8.37 11.77
CA ASP A 40 -21.45 7.76 11.42
C ASP A 40 -21.63 7.61 9.90
N THR A 41 -20.57 7.12 9.20
CA THR A 41 -20.64 6.85 7.77
C THR A 41 -20.70 5.34 7.49
N ALA A 42 -21.36 4.96 6.38
CA ALA A 42 -21.45 3.57 5.93
C ALA A 42 -20.18 3.08 5.22
N ASN A 43 -19.24 3.98 4.90
CA ASN A 43 -18.02 3.64 4.18
C ASN A 43 -17.13 2.69 4.97
N ARG A 44 -16.64 1.64 4.32
CA ARG A 44 -15.76 0.63 4.94
C ARG A 44 -14.61 0.26 4.00
N ALA A 45 -13.47 -0.09 4.59
CA ALA A 45 -12.28 -0.61 3.93
C ALA A 45 -12.03 -2.05 4.38
N PHE A 46 -11.56 -2.89 3.46
CA PHE A 46 -11.36 -4.32 3.67
C PHE A 46 -9.98 -4.75 3.15
N VAL A 47 -9.20 -5.44 3.97
CA VAL A 47 -7.92 -6.02 3.53
C VAL A 47 -8.21 -7.15 2.55
N ASP A 48 -7.62 -7.08 1.36
CA ASP A 48 -7.67 -8.14 0.35
C ASP A 48 -6.42 -9.01 0.46
N ARG A 49 -6.61 -10.31 0.57
CA ARG A 49 -5.54 -11.31 0.73
C ARG A 49 -5.43 -12.25 -0.47
N SER A 50 -5.95 -11.85 -1.64
CA SER A 50 -5.93 -12.71 -2.83
C SER A 50 -4.52 -13.02 -3.33
N HIS A 51 -3.56 -12.11 -3.13
CA HIS A 51 -2.19 -12.19 -3.68
C HIS A 51 -2.13 -12.37 -5.21
N ASP A 52 -3.23 -12.11 -5.90
CA ASP A 52 -3.28 -12.16 -7.35
C ASP A 52 -2.43 -11.04 -7.96
N PHE A 53 -2.01 -11.24 -9.19
CA PHE A 53 -1.21 -10.23 -9.89
C PHE A 53 -1.99 -8.92 -10.01
N ALA A 54 -1.38 -7.84 -9.55
CA ALA A 54 -1.96 -6.50 -9.57
C ALA A 54 -3.24 -6.33 -8.72
N SER A 55 -3.60 -7.30 -7.86
CA SER A 55 -4.69 -7.14 -6.92
C SER A 55 -4.45 -5.93 -6.00
N ALA A 56 -5.54 -5.31 -5.57
CA ALA A 56 -5.46 -4.29 -4.54
C ALA A 56 -5.14 -4.94 -3.20
N ASP A 57 -4.36 -4.25 -2.37
CA ASP A 57 -4.09 -4.69 -0.99
C ASP A 57 -5.30 -4.39 -0.09
N ILE A 58 -6.05 -3.32 -0.40
CA ILE A 58 -7.29 -2.93 0.28
C ILE A 58 -8.36 -2.55 -0.73
N SER A 59 -9.56 -3.10 -0.58
CA SER A 59 -10.77 -2.71 -1.27
C SER A 59 -11.68 -1.85 -0.37
N SER A 60 -12.66 -1.16 -0.95
CA SER A 60 -13.58 -0.33 -0.19
C SER A 60 -15.02 -0.41 -0.69
N SER A 61 -15.98 -0.11 0.18
CA SER A 61 -17.40 0.00 -0.16
C SER A 61 -17.74 1.25 -0.98
N PHE A 62 -16.78 2.16 -1.17
CA PHE A 62 -16.91 3.42 -1.93
C PHE A 62 -16.10 3.39 -3.25
N GLU A 63 -15.97 2.22 -3.83
CA GLU A 63 -15.43 1.96 -5.17
C GLU A 63 -13.97 2.40 -5.39
N LYS A 64 -13.18 2.56 -4.31
CA LYS A 64 -11.75 2.80 -4.40
C LYS A 64 -10.97 1.54 -4.06
N LEU A 65 -9.90 1.33 -4.81
CA LEU A 65 -8.91 0.28 -4.57
C LEU A 65 -7.59 0.94 -4.14
N PHE A 66 -6.88 0.30 -3.22
CA PHE A 66 -5.64 0.83 -2.67
C PHE A 66 -4.53 -0.22 -2.75
N GLY A 67 -3.40 0.19 -3.34
CA GLY A 67 -2.17 -0.60 -3.37
C GLY A 67 -1.15 0.03 -2.42
N LEU A 68 -0.61 -0.76 -1.50
CA LEU A 68 0.34 -0.29 -0.47
C LEU A 68 1.76 -0.73 -0.79
N LYS A 69 2.73 0.18 -0.70
CA LYS A 69 4.16 -0.14 -0.90
C LYS A 69 5.00 0.55 0.17
N TYR A 70 5.38 -0.24 1.16
CA TYR A 70 6.15 0.18 2.34
C TYR A 70 7.61 -0.25 2.21
N TYR A 71 8.37 0.50 1.40
CA TYR A 71 9.80 0.27 1.22
C TYR A 71 10.62 1.18 2.15
N LYS A 72 11.95 1.05 2.09
CA LYS A 72 12.87 1.74 3.00
C LYS A 72 13.00 3.23 2.70
N THR A 73 12.80 3.65 1.44
CA THR A 73 12.91 5.06 1.02
C THR A 73 11.71 5.45 0.19
N GLY A 74 11.44 6.78 0.12
CA GLY A 74 10.36 7.30 -0.71
C GLY A 74 10.57 7.04 -2.20
N ALA A 75 11.82 7.09 -2.66
CA ALA A 75 12.17 6.74 -4.04
C ALA A 75 11.87 5.26 -4.34
N ASP A 76 12.20 4.33 -3.44
CA ASP A 76 11.92 2.91 -3.61
C ASP A 76 10.42 2.63 -3.58
N SER A 77 9.68 3.23 -2.66
CA SER A 77 8.21 3.10 -2.57
C SER A 77 7.56 3.63 -3.85
N ALA A 78 7.95 4.81 -4.33
CA ALA A 78 7.45 5.39 -5.58
C ALA A 78 7.81 4.54 -6.81
N LYS A 79 9.03 4.01 -6.88
CA LYS A 79 9.48 3.13 -7.96
C LYS A 79 8.61 1.86 -8.04
N GLN A 80 8.31 1.24 -6.91
CA GLN A 80 7.46 0.05 -6.88
C GLN A 80 6.01 0.37 -7.26
N GLN A 81 5.49 1.52 -6.85
CA GLN A 81 4.15 1.98 -7.23
C GLN A 81 4.04 2.33 -8.73
N ALA A 82 5.14 2.79 -9.34
CA ALA A 82 5.19 3.18 -10.76
C ALA A 82 5.66 2.06 -11.69
N LYS A 83 5.92 0.86 -11.16
CA LYS A 83 6.42 -0.28 -11.95
C LYS A 83 5.46 -0.64 -13.07
N SER A 84 5.97 -0.75 -14.31
CA SER A 84 5.16 -1.16 -15.46
C SER A 84 4.97 -2.67 -15.52
N VAL A 85 3.96 -3.10 -16.27
CA VAL A 85 3.72 -4.52 -16.57
C VAL A 85 4.95 -5.15 -17.25
N PHE A 86 5.61 -4.40 -18.14
CA PHE A 86 6.86 -4.87 -18.79
C PHE A 86 8.02 -5.03 -17.81
N GLU A 87 8.22 -4.09 -16.88
CA GLU A 87 9.25 -4.24 -15.85
C GLU A 87 8.97 -5.46 -14.98
N ARG A 88 7.71 -5.73 -14.65
CA ARG A 88 7.32 -6.94 -13.92
C ARG A 88 7.57 -8.23 -14.69
N PHE A 89 7.34 -8.23 -16.00
CA PHE A 89 7.71 -9.34 -16.86
C PHE A 89 9.22 -9.60 -16.86
N ASN A 90 10.04 -8.55 -16.94
CA ASN A 90 11.50 -8.68 -16.87
C ASN A 90 11.98 -9.24 -15.54
N GLU A 91 11.36 -8.84 -14.42
CA GLU A 91 11.64 -9.44 -13.10
C GLU A 91 11.27 -10.94 -13.07
N TYR A 92 10.10 -11.29 -13.62
CA TYR A 92 9.68 -12.70 -13.76
C TYR A 92 10.70 -13.51 -14.56
N LYS A 93 11.18 -12.98 -15.68
CA LYS A 93 12.22 -13.65 -16.50
C LYS A 93 13.54 -13.79 -15.73
N SER A 94 13.96 -12.74 -15.04
CA SER A 94 15.21 -12.73 -14.24
C SER A 94 15.15 -13.71 -13.06
N ALA A 95 13.96 -13.97 -12.52
CA ALA A 95 13.72 -14.96 -11.47
C ALA A 95 13.61 -16.41 -12.01
N GLY A 96 13.91 -16.63 -13.30
CA GLY A 96 13.87 -17.97 -13.94
C GLY A 96 12.51 -18.33 -14.56
N GLY A 97 11.60 -17.38 -14.69
CA GLY A 97 10.32 -17.57 -15.36
C GLY A 97 10.50 -18.00 -16.83
N LYS A 98 9.77 -19.02 -17.27
CA LYS A 98 9.92 -19.64 -18.59
C LYS A 98 8.90 -19.14 -19.62
N ASP A 99 7.76 -18.63 -19.17
CA ASP A 99 6.68 -18.22 -20.06
C ASP A 99 7.16 -17.11 -21.03
N PRO A 100 6.80 -17.18 -22.32
CA PRO A 100 6.92 -16.05 -23.24
C PRO A 100 5.93 -14.95 -22.85
N LEU A 101 6.12 -13.75 -23.39
CA LEU A 101 5.37 -12.56 -22.98
C LEU A 101 3.84 -12.72 -23.10
N ASN A 102 3.38 -13.27 -24.23
CA ASN A 102 1.94 -13.49 -24.45
C ASN A 102 1.31 -14.42 -23.39
N VAL A 103 1.98 -15.52 -23.06
CA VAL A 103 1.51 -16.46 -22.01
C VAL A 103 1.57 -15.81 -20.62
N PHE A 104 2.61 -15.00 -20.36
CA PHE A 104 2.70 -14.24 -19.10
C PHE A 104 1.53 -13.28 -18.94
N LEU A 105 1.15 -12.57 -20.00
CA LEU A 105 0.02 -11.63 -20.01
C LEU A 105 -1.32 -12.36 -19.85
N GLU A 106 -1.56 -13.40 -20.66
CA GLU A 106 -2.80 -14.18 -20.63
C GLU A 106 -3.09 -14.78 -19.23
N LYS A 107 -2.06 -15.37 -18.59
CA LYS A 107 -2.18 -15.92 -17.23
C LYS A 107 -2.55 -14.85 -16.17
N ARG A 108 -2.44 -13.57 -16.51
CA ARG A 108 -2.73 -12.41 -15.64
C ARG A 108 -3.94 -11.60 -16.08
N GLY A 109 -4.71 -12.16 -17.01
CA GLY A 109 -5.97 -11.57 -17.48
C GLY A 109 -5.81 -10.45 -18.51
N PHE A 110 -4.61 -10.26 -19.07
CA PHE A 110 -4.40 -9.29 -20.15
C PHE A 110 -4.62 -9.96 -21.52
N THR A 111 -5.32 -9.25 -22.39
CA THR A 111 -5.68 -9.78 -23.73
C THR A 111 -4.67 -9.41 -24.82
N ASP A 112 -3.86 -8.38 -24.58
CA ASP A 112 -2.89 -7.87 -25.55
C ASP A 112 -1.71 -7.18 -24.84
N ASP A 113 -0.75 -6.70 -25.61
CA ASP A 113 0.48 -6.05 -25.12
C ASP A 113 0.38 -4.52 -24.95
N SER A 114 -0.77 -3.93 -25.22
CA SER A 114 -1.00 -2.48 -25.04
C SER A 114 -0.76 -2.03 -23.60
N VAL A 115 -1.01 -2.94 -22.65
CA VAL A 115 -0.83 -2.72 -21.20
C VAL A 115 0.62 -2.68 -20.72
N LEU A 116 1.60 -3.02 -21.57
CA LEU A 116 3.00 -3.18 -21.14
C LEU A 116 3.61 -1.92 -20.53
N ARG A 117 3.16 -0.76 -20.95
CA ARG A 117 3.62 0.53 -20.43
C ARG A 117 2.87 1.01 -19.20
N ASP A 118 1.70 0.45 -18.94
CA ASP A 118 0.86 0.82 -17.82
C ASP A 118 1.52 0.44 -16.49
N PRO A 119 1.28 1.22 -15.43
CA PRO A 119 1.61 0.79 -14.09
C PRO A 119 0.77 -0.43 -13.73
N ILE A 120 1.37 -1.43 -13.09
CA ILE A 120 0.65 -2.65 -12.68
C ILE A 120 -0.51 -2.35 -11.71
N TYR A 121 -0.46 -1.23 -10.99
CA TYR A 121 -1.50 -0.78 -10.06
C TYR A 121 -2.39 0.32 -10.66
N CYS A 122 -2.66 0.25 -11.98
CA CYS A 122 -3.53 1.18 -12.67
C CYS A 122 -4.92 1.23 -12.00
N GLY A 123 -5.46 2.42 -11.82
CA GLY A 123 -6.77 2.63 -11.18
C GLY A 123 -6.77 2.54 -9.65
N GLN A 124 -5.64 2.18 -9.00
CA GLN A 124 -5.53 2.13 -7.56
C GLN A 124 -4.95 3.42 -6.98
N VAL A 125 -5.45 3.84 -5.82
CA VAL A 125 -4.76 4.82 -4.96
C VAL A 125 -3.51 4.16 -4.39
N ARG A 126 -2.36 4.84 -4.50
CA ARG A 126 -1.05 4.27 -4.20
C ARG A 126 -0.54 4.80 -2.88
N VAL A 127 -0.71 4.01 -1.82
CA VAL A 127 -0.36 4.39 -0.47
C VAL A 127 1.09 4.02 -0.17
N ILE A 128 1.82 4.96 0.41
CA ILE A 128 3.22 4.83 0.84
C ILE A 128 3.37 5.37 2.27
N PRO A 129 4.49 5.09 2.97
CA PRO A 129 4.77 5.66 4.28
C PRO A 129 4.63 7.18 4.31
N ALA A 130 4.03 7.72 5.37
CA ALA A 130 3.71 9.14 5.48
C ALA A 130 4.97 10.04 5.47
N ASP A 131 6.03 9.60 6.11
CA ASP A 131 7.33 10.29 6.14
C ASP A 131 8.04 10.32 4.79
N GLN A 132 7.63 9.46 3.84
CA GLN A 132 8.25 9.32 2.53
C GLN A 132 7.56 10.12 1.40
N LEU A 133 6.38 10.69 1.65
CA LEU A 133 5.56 11.30 0.59
C LEU A 133 6.30 12.41 -0.17
N LYS A 134 7.03 13.27 0.53
CA LYS A 134 7.78 14.37 -0.07
C LYS A 134 8.89 13.87 -1.00
N GLU A 135 9.68 12.89 -0.55
CA GLU A 135 10.76 12.28 -1.33
C GLU A 135 10.20 11.56 -2.56
N ALA A 136 9.14 10.77 -2.38
CA ALA A 136 8.47 10.04 -3.45
C ALA A 136 7.96 10.98 -4.56
N CYS A 137 7.29 12.08 -4.17
CA CYS A 137 6.84 13.10 -5.11
C CYS A 137 8.01 13.75 -5.86
N ALA A 138 9.11 14.05 -5.19
CA ALA A 138 10.31 14.63 -5.81
C ALA A 138 10.92 13.66 -6.84
N TRP A 139 11.05 12.39 -6.48
CA TRP A 139 11.54 11.35 -7.37
C TRP A 139 10.66 11.19 -8.62
N LEU A 140 9.32 11.13 -8.46
CA LEU A 140 8.39 11.03 -9.58
C LEU A 140 8.46 12.24 -10.51
N ARG A 141 8.53 13.47 -9.97
CA ARG A 141 8.69 14.69 -10.79
C ARG A 141 10.00 14.68 -11.59
N GLN A 142 11.09 14.21 -10.97
CA GLN A 142 12.37 14.04 -11.67
C GLN A 142 12.24 13.02 -12.81
N LYS A 143 11.56 11.90 -12.58
CA LYS A 143 11.32 10.88 -13.62
C LYS A 143 10.46 11.43 -14.76
N ILE A 144 9.40 12.16 -14.47
CA ILE A 144 8.55 12.81 -15.46
C ILE A 144 9.40 13.76 -16.34
N ALA A 145 10.23 14.60 -15.73
CA ALA A 145 11.09 15.52 -16.47
C ALA A 145 12.10 14.78 -17.36
N THR A 146 12.71 13.70 -16.88
CA THR A 146 13.67 12.88 -17.64
C THR A 146 12.98 12.13 -18.77
N GLU A 147 11.89 11.42 -18.51
CA GLU A 147 11.17 10.62 -19.50
C GLU A 147 10.53 11.49 -20.59
N SER A 148 10.10 12.71 -20.28
CA SER A 148 9.56 13.64 -21.27
C SER A 148 10.51 13.93 -22.42
N THR A 149 11.81 13.82 -22.18
CA THR A 149 12.88 14.06 -23.19
C THR A 149 13.34 12.77 -23.85
N ILE A 150 13.42 11.66 -23.09
CA ILE A 150 14.03 10.41 -23.54
C ILE A 150 12.98 9.41 -24.04
N ARG A 151 11.89 9.24 -23.31
CA ARG A 151 10.83 8.26 -23.58
C ARG A 151 9.46 8.84 -23.20
N PRO A 152 8.97 9.82 -23.96
CA PRO A 152 7.74 10.53 -23.63
C PRO A 152 6.52 9.60 -23.48
N GLU A 153 6.50 8.48 -24.20
CA GLU A 153 5.44 7.47 -24.11
C GLU A 153 5.39 6.72 -22.77
N GLN A 154 6.44 6.83 -21.94
CA GLN A 154 6.47 6.24 -20.60
C GLN A 154 6.20 7.26 -19.48
N MET A 155 6.13 8.53 -19.83
CA MET A 155 5.91 9.61 -18.87
C MET A 155 4.56 9.47 -18.16
N GLU A 156 3.53 9.04 -18.87
CA GLU A 156 2.16 8.95 -18.36
C GLU A 156 2.05 8.07 -17.11
N ARG A 157 2.80 6.96 -17.04
CA ARG A 157 2.77 6.08 -15.87
C ARG A 157 3.32 6.77 -14.60
N TYR A 158 4.32 7.65 -14.74
CA TYR A 158 4.85 8.42 -13.60
C TYR A 158 3.90 9.55 -13.20
N GLN A 159 3.26 10.19 -14.19
CA GLN A 159 2.23 11.20 -13.96
C GLN A 159 1.01 10.58 -13.25
N ASP A 160 0.54 9.41 -13.70
CA ASP A 160 -0.55 8.68 -13.08
C ASP A 160 -0.18 8.28 -11.64
N THR A 161 1.04 7.75 -11.43
CA THR A 161 1.52 7.40 -10.10
C THR A 161 1.55 8.62 -9.18
N LEU A 162 2.06 9.76 -9.64
CA LEU A 162 2.11 11.00 -8.85
C LEU A 162 0.71 11.50 -8.47
N ARG A 163 -0.25 11.43 -9.41
CA ARG A 163 -1.64 11.83 -9.19
C ARG A 163 -2.34 10.96 -8.15
N MET A 164 -2.06 9.66 -8.16
CA MET A 164 -2.70 8.66 -7.30
C MET A 164 -1.96 8.41 -5.99
N LEU A 165 -0.82 9.07 -5.76
CA LEU A 165 -0.01 8.85 -4.56
C LEU A 165 -0.68 9.44 -3.32
N SER A 166 -0.64 8.69 -2.23
CA SER A 166 -1.23 9.08 -0.94
C SER A 166 -0.41 8.53 0.23
N ASP A 167 -0.57 9.13 1.41
CA ASP A 167 -0.03 8.63 2.68
C ASP A 167 -1.06 7.89 3.53
N ARG A 168 -2.30 7.79 3.06
CA ARG A 168 -3.43 7.18 3.79
C ARG A 168 -4.62 6.89 2.86
N LEU A 169 -5.59 6.13 3.37
CA LEU A 169 -6.87 5.96 2.72
C LEU A 169 -7.75 7.22 2.90
N ARG A 170 -8.49 7.59 1.85
CA ARG A 170 -9.48 8.68 1.89
C ARG A 170 -10.70 8.32 1.04
N ASP A 171 -11.89 8.50 1.61
CA ASP A 171 -13.14 8.35 0.84
C ASP A 171 -13.45 9.57 -0.05
N GLY A 172 -12.90 10.72 0.28
CA GLY A 172 -13.18 12.00 -0.37
C GLY A 172 -14.33 12.78 0.29
N GLN A 173 -14.92 12.23 1.36
CA GLN A 173 -16.01 12.82 2.13
C GLN A 173 -15.59 13.17 3.57
N GLY A 174 -14.31 13.06 3.87
CA GLY A 174 -13.71 13.42 5.14
C GLY A 174 -13.36 12.22 6.05
N THR A 175 -13.65 10.98 5.62
CA THR A 175 -13.17 9.79 6.34
C THR A 175 -11.78 9.43 5.84
N GLU A 176 -10.85 9.28 6.77
CA GLU A 176 -9.45 8.98 6.47
C GLU A 176 -8.91 7.92 7.42
N SER A 177 -7.93 7.14 6.96
CA SER A 177 -7.11 6.33 7.86
C SER A 177 -6.02 7.17 8.52
N ILE A 178 -5.45 6.67 9.62
CA ILE A 178 -4.31 7.31 10.27
C ILE A 178 -3.04 7.05 9.42
N PRO A 179 -2.27 8.10 9.07
CA PRO A 179 -0.99 7.92 8.39
C PRO A 179 -0.04 7.05 9.20
N LEU A 180 0.79 6.27 8.52
CA LEU A 180 1.77 5.40 9.16
C LEU A 180 3.14 5.63 8.53
N THR A 181 4.17 5.83 9.37
CA THR A 181 5.56 5.94 8.91
C THR A 181 6.16 4.56 8.61
N GLU A 182 7.26 4.51 7.85
CA GLU A 182 7.98 3.25 7.63
C GLU A 182 8.53 2.67 8.94
N ALA A 183 9.07 3.54 9.79
CA ALA A 183 9.63 3.13 11.07
C ALA A 183 8.56 2.54 12.00
N ASP A 184 7.39 3.16 12.08
CA ASP A 184 6.29 2.67 12.92
C ASP A 184 5.71 1.36 12.37
N ALA A 185 5.55 1.23 11.04
CA ALA A 185 5.13 -0.03 10.43
C ALA A 185 6.09 -1.17 10.74
N LYS A 186 7.40 -0.91 10.71
CA LYS A 186 8.43 -1.89 11.07
C LYS A 186 8.41 -2.24 12.56
N ALA A 187 8.25 -1.24 13.43
CA ALA A 187 8.14 -1.46 14.88
C ALA A 187 6.90 -2.29 15.22
N LEU A 188 5.75 -1.98 14.62
CA LEU A 188 4.52 -2.77 14.75
C LEU A 188 4.71 -4.21 14.23
N ALA A 189 5.46 -4.41 13.15
CA ALA A 189 5.77 -5.74 12.64
C ALA A 189 6.59 -6.58 13.62
N VAL A 190 7.52 -5.97 14.35
CA VAL A 190 8.27 -6.65 15.42
C VAL A 190 7.33 -7.06 16.55
N LEU A 191 6.50 -6.14 17.05
CA LEU A 191 5.53 -6.42 18.11
C LEU A 191 4.49 -7.46 17.72
N ALA A 192 3.98 -7.41 16.49
CA ALA A 192 3.04 -8.40 15.97
C ALA A 192 3.64 -9.80 15.93
N LYS A 193 4.93 -9.90 15.54
CA LYS A 193 5.65 -11.17 15.52
C LYS A 193 5.81 -11.78 16.91
N GLU A 194 5.88 -10.96 17.93
CA GLU A 194 5.97 -11.37 19.34
C GLU A 194 4.58 -11.64 19.96
N GLY A 195 3.48 -11.32 19.23
CA GLY A 195 2.11 -11.40 19.76
C GLY A 195 1.83 -10.35 20.85
N ASP A 196 2.54 -9.23 20.83
CA ASP A 196 2.67 -8.32 21.97
C ASP A 196 2.26 -6.87 21.60
N ILE A 197 1.36 -6.69 20.64
CA ILE A 197 0.76 -5.38 20.37
C ILE A 197 -0.26 -5.06 21.45
N SER A 198 -0.01 -3.99 22.18
CA SER A 198 -0.90 -3.45 23.21
C SER A 198 -1.08 -1.95 23.05
N ALA A 199 -2.14 -1.40 23.68
CA ALA A 199 -2.37 0.04 23.69
C ALA A 199 -1.17 0.83 24.24
N GLU A 200 -0.52 0.33 25.28
CA GLU A 200 0.67 0.96 25.88
C GLU A 200 1.84 1.02 24.89
N LYS A 201 2.08 -0.06 24.15
CA LYS A 201 3.14 -0.11 23.14
C LYS A 201 2.84 0.77 21.93
N LEU A 202 1.57 0.88 21.52
CA LEU A 202 1.16 1.82 20.48
C LEU A 202 1.47 3.28 20.90
N LYS A 203 1.25 3.63 22.17
CA LYS A 203 1.63 4.96 22.71
C LYS A 203 3.13 5.20 22.64
N LEU A 204 3.95 4.20 22.92
CA LEU A 204 5.41 4.30 22.82
C LEU A 204 5.91 4.50 21.39
N LEU A 205 5.12 4.07 20.39
CA LEU A 205 5.38 4.31 18.96
C LEU A 205 4.87 5.68 18.47
N GLY A 206 4.44 6.54 19.38
CA GLY A 206 3.97 7.89 19.03
C GLY A 206 2.50 7.96 18.59
N VAL A 207 1.74 6.86 18.68
CA VAL A 207 0.28 6.89 18.50
C VAL A 207 -0.32 7.67 19.68
N SER A 208 -1.12 8.71 19.40
CA SER A 208 -1.67 9.54 20.47
C SER A 208 -2.57 8.72 21.41
N ALA A 209 -2.66 9.16 22.68
CA ALA A 209 -3.52 8.50 23.66
C ALA A 209 -5.00 8.45 23.21
N ASP A 210 -5.45 9.51 22.56
CA ASP A 210 -6.82 9.61 22.06
C ASP A 210 -7.08 8.61 20.92
N GLU A 211 -6.11 8.43 20.02
CA GLU A 211 -6.17 7.43 18.96
C GLU A 211 -6.22 6.02 19.54
N VAL A 212 -5.36 5.71 20.53
CA VAL A 212 -5.34 4.39 21.19
C VAL A 212 -6.63 4.10 21.92
N ILE A 213 -7.16 5.05 22.68
CA ILE A 213 -8.44 4.92 23.40
C ILE A 213 -9.59 4.72 22.40
N HIS A 214 -9.57 5.44 21.30
CA HIS A 214 -10.57 5.28 20.24
C HIS A 214 -10.53 3.87 19.64
N PHE A 215 -9.34 3.31 19.42
CA PHE A 215 -9.16 1.93 18.98
C PHE A 215 -9.73 0.91 19.98
N GLU A 216 -9.51 1.10 21.27
CA GLU A 216 -10.01 0.21 22.31
C GLU A 216 -11.54 0.29 22.48
N TYR A 217 -12.10 1.48 22.40
CA TYR A 217 -13.55 1.70 22.58
C TYR A 217 -14.39 1.03 21.48
N LEU A 218 -13.90 1.05 20.24
CA LEU A 218 -14.58 0.45 19.09
C LEU A 218 -14.30 -1.05 18.92
N ALA A 219 -13.39 -1.62 19.70
CA ALA A 219 -13.09 -3.06 19.73
C ALA A 219 -13.99 -3.86 20.69
N LYS A 220 -14.83 -3.18 21.48
CA LYS A 220 -15.84 -3.76 22.36
C LYS A 220 -17.20 -3.82 21.69
#